data_571d0c9f545686e51ae3b8250ca4abca
#
_entry.id   571d0c9f545686e51ae3b8250ca4abca
#
_cell.length_a   1.000
_cell.length_b   1.000
_cell.length_c   1.000
_cell.angle_alpha   90.00
_cell.angle_beta   90.00
_cell.angle_gamma   90.00
#
_symmetry.space_group_name_H-M   'P 1'
#
loop_
_entity.id
_entity.type
_entity.pdbx_description
1 polymer ?
#
loop_
_entity_poly.entity_id
_entity_poly.type
_entity_poly.pdbx_seq_one_letter_code
_entity_poly.pdbx_strand_id
1 'polypeptide(L)'
;MAFNDFGIGKHTALSQLLKYEESDFDSSEIEQICNSAYKRGKNTFNSRFFEDSQIRSSIEKQILSGKNPKQIKASLQRDNIEIQDLETIERVKGSMEVDEFWNITDKGRIILSPLKFKRWLEQNNFMKYYPANGNTYTFIRKEQNFIEETNEKKIKDFVLDYLLSNDKIGAKPYDYIAGNPQFFTPNYLSFLKSADIQLKEDTPTECFIYYSNCALRVTKDVVEQIDYVRLNDYVWKNQIINREYNETDHHPAIFREFIWLVSGKDIQKYNTFKSVIGYLLHTFKTSANNKAIIFNDETISENPNGGSGKGLFWNAIAKMKKVSMIDGKTFEFNKSFPYQTVSTDCQLLVFDDVKKNFSFESLFSLITEGITLEYKGQDAIKLPIQKSPKILITTNYTVGGVGGSFERRKFEIEMSSYFSANRTPLDHFGHLLFDDWSESEWARFDSYMVNCLQYYLTNGLVQNEFNNLVVRKFIKETSFEFYEWTKDGAIIHNERINKTTIFENFTNEYQDYKKWLTNKKFKKWLESYARFVDHDYNEGKSHHERWFSIDLKLTEAPF
;
A
#
# COMPACT_ATOMS: atom_id res chain seq x y z
N MET A 1 -17.20 27.34 -22.22
CA MET A 1 -18.38 26.50 -22.54
C MET A 1 -17.96 25.20 -23.23
N ALA A 2 -17.26 25.26 -24.38
CA ALA A 2 -16.88 24.04 -25.11
C ALA A 2 -16.16 22.96 -24.23
N PHE A 3 -15.19 23.35 -23.43
CA PHE A 3 -14.50 22.40 -22.54
C PHE A 3 -15.41 21.71 -21.53
N ASN A 4 -16.39 22.44 -20.97
CA ASN A 4 -17.37 21.88 -20.07
C ASN A 4 -18.29 20.86 -20.79
N ASP A 5 -18.68 21.19 -22.02
CA ASP A 5 -19.57 20.35 -22.84
C ASP A 5 -18.89 19.03 -23.26
N PHE A 6 -17.56 19.02 -23.39
CA PHE A 6 -16.76 17.83 -23.67
C PHE A 6 -16.29 17.07 -22.42
N GLY A 7 -16.75 17.45 -21.22
CA GLY A 7 -16.38 16.77 -19.99
C GLY A 7 -14.95 17.06 -19.53
N ILE A 8 -14.37 18.18 -19.98
CA ILE A 8 -13.05 18.61 -19.54
C ILE A 8 -13.20 19.42 -18.27
N GLY A 9 -12.53 19.00 -17.19
CA GLY A 9 -12.56 19.69 -15.91
C GLY A 9 -12.07 21.13 -16.01
N LYS A 10 -12.64 22.03 -15.19
CA LYS A 10 -12.36 23.46 -15.18
C LYS A 10 -10.86 23.78 -15.10
N HIS A 11 -10.13 23.07 -14.24
CA HIS A 11 -8.69 23.28 -14.04
C HIS A 11 -7.88 22.95 -15.31
N THR A 12 -8.22 21.85 -15.98
CA THR A 12 -7.59 21.44 -17.25
C THR A 12 -7.91 22.44 -18.36
N ALA A 13 -9.16 22.94 -18.41
CA ALA A 13 -9.56 23.98 -19.35
C ALA A 13 -8.78 25.29 -19.14
N LEU A 14 -8.64 25.72 -17.89
CA LEU A 14 -7.86 26.90 -17.53
C LEU A 14 -6.39 26.75 -17.93
N SER A 15 -5.77 25.62 -17.60
CA SER A 15 -4.38 25.33 -17.94
C SER A 15 -4.11 25.27 -19.46
N GLN A 16 -5.10 24.91 -20.27
CA GLN A 16 -4.99 24.93 -21.72
C GLN A 16 -5.14 26.38 -22.28
N LEU A 17 -6.07 27.15 -21.71
CA LEU A 17 -6.28 28.54 -22.14
C LEU A 17 -5.10 29.44 -21.78
N LEU A 18 -4.46 29.26 -20.64
CA LEU A 18 -3.27 29.97 -20.22
C LEU A 18 -2.03 29.72 -21.11
N LYS A 19 -2.03 28.68 -21.93
CA LYS A 19 -0.97 28.43 -22.92
C LYS A 19 -1.05 29.36 -24.15
N TYR A 20 -2.15 30.08 -24.32
CA TYR A 20 -2.41 30.98 -25.44
C TYR A 20 -2.33 32.44 -24.98
N GLU A 21 -1.44 32.78 -24.06
CA GLU A 21 -1.20 34.11 -23.49
C GLU A 21 -0.70 35.17 -24.51
N GLU A 22 -0.74 34.91 -25.82
CA GLU A 22 -0.25 35.84 -26.85
C GLU A 22 -1.31 36.87 -27.33
N SER A 23 -2.47 36.97 -26.69
CA SER A 23 -3.50 37.93 -27.09
C SER A 23 -4.03 38.74 -25.91
N ASP A 24 -4.65 39.82 -26.13
CA ASP A 24 -5.21 40.92 -25.36
C ASP A 24 -5.81 40.62 -23.94
N PHE A 25 -5.65 39.45 -23.37
CA PHE A 25 -6.18 39.07 -22.07
C PHE A 25 -5.07 38.65 -21.09
N ASP A 26 -5.10 39.19 -19.88
CA ASP A 26 -4.20 38.74 -18.82
C ASP A 26 -4.67 37.44 -18.15
N SER A 27 -3.78 36.80 -17.37
CA SER A 27 -4.06 35.52 -16.69
C SER A 27 -5.29 35.62 -15.79
N SER A 28 -5.55 36.75 -15.16
CA SER A 28 -6.67 36.94 -14.23
C SER A 28 -8.00 37.06 -14.96
N GLU A 29 -8.00 37.66 -16.14
CA GLU A 29 -9.18 37.74 -17.01
C GLU A 29 -9.52 36.38 -17.61
N ILE A 30 -8.53 35.61 -18.05
CA ILE A 30 -8.71 34.23 -18.52
C ILE A 30 -9.32 33.37 -17.41
N GLU A 31 -8.84 33.50 -16.18
CA GLU A 31 -9.37 32.78 -15.03
C GLU A 31 -10.82 33.19 -14.73
N GLN A 32 -11.16 34.47 -14.74
CA GLN A 32 -12.51 34.97 -14.55
C GLN A 32 -13.48 34.48 -15.63
N ILE A 33 -13.04 34.50 -16.90
CA ILE A 33 -13.83 33.99 -18.02
C ILE A 33 -14.06 32.50 -17.90
N CYS A 34 -13.05 31.71 -17.53
CA CYS A 34 -13.16 30.27 -17.30
C CYS A 34 -14.13 29.97 -16.14
N ASN A 35 -13.98 30.65 -15.01
CA ASN A 35 -14.86 30.54 -13.86
C ASN A 35 -16.31 30.87 -14.21
N SER A 36 -16.54 31.95 -14.97
CA SER A 36 -17.87 32.36 -15.41
C SER A 36 -18.49 31.36 -16.37
N ALA A 37 -17.70 30.81 -17.31
CA ALA A 37 -18.19 29.81 -18.26
C ALA A 37 -18.65 28.51 -17.60
N TYR A 38 -17.93 28.03 -16.58
CA TYR A 38 -18.32 26.84 -15.83
C TYR A 38 -19.49 27.08 -14.88
N LYS A 39 -19.67 28.31 -14.34
CA LYS A 39 -20.84 28.67 -13.53
C LYS A 39 -22.11 28.92 -14.35
N ARG A 40 -21.97 29.42 -15.60
CA ARG A 40 -23.10 29.82 -16.46
C ARG A 40 -23.40 28.84 -17.59
N GLY A 41 -22.71 27.71 -17.63
CA GLY A 41 -22.94 26.68 -18.64
C GLY A 41 -24.41 26.27 -18.68
N LYS A 42 -25.07 26.49 -19.82
CA LYS A 42 -26.47 26.10 -20.04
C LYS A 42 -26.62 24.59 -20.23
N ASN A 43 -25.53 23.91 -20.56
CA ASN A 43 -25.48 22.48 -20.81
C ASN A 43 -24.92 21.76 -19.60
N THR A 44 -25.36 20.55 -19.37
CA THR A 44 -24.78 19.64 -18.36
C THR A 44 -23.35 19.30 -18.72
N PHE A 45 -22.49 19.10 -17.72
CA PHE A 45 -21.13 18.62 -17.90
C PHE A 45 -21.13 17.39 -18.82
N ASN A 46 -20.25 17.40 -19.84
CA ASN A 46 -20.14 16.33 -20.84
C ASN A 46 -21.30 16.22 -21.86
N SER A 47 -22.08 17.30 -22.07
CA SER A 47 -23.24 17.27 -23.00
C SER A 47 -22.85 17.02 -24.46
N ARG A 48 -21.68 17.48 -24.91
CA ARG A 48 -21.18 17.23 -26.28
C ARG A 48 -20.60 15.82 -26.48
N PHE A 49 -20.34 15.07 -25.44
CA PHE A 49 -20.05 13.64 -25.57
C PHE A 49 -21.27 12.89 -26.10
N PHE A 50 -22.48 13.40 -25.83
CA PHE A 50 -23.71 12.89 -26.45
C PHE A 50 -23.83 13.29 -27.92
N GLU A 51 -23.38 14.49 -28.34
CA GLU A 51 -23.31 14.88 -29.73
C GLU A 51 -22.30 14.03 -30.51
N ASP A 52 -21.18 13.68 -29.92
CA ASP A 52 -20.21 12.72 -30.48
C ASP A 52 -20.82 11.32 -30.64
N SER A 53 -21.71 10.89 -29.73
CA SER A 53 -22.46 9.64 -29.89
C SER A 53 -23.49 9.70 -31.01
N GLN A 54 -24.08 10.87 -31.29
CA GLN A 54 -24.95 11.08 -32.43
C GLN A 54 -24.17 11.12 -33.75
N ILE A 55 -23.00 11.74 -33.77
CA ILE A 55 -22.06 11.74 -34.90
C ILE A 55 -21.63 10.30 -35.17
N ARG A 56 -21.23 9.57 -34.16
CA ARG A 56 -20.87 8.15 -34.25
C ARG A 56 -22.05 7.34 -34.82
N SER A 57 -23.26 7.49 -34.27
CA SER A 57 -24.45 6.80 -34.77
C SER A 57 -24.79 7.16 -36.23
N SER A 58 -24.55 8.42 -36.63
CA SER A 58 -24.72 8.87 -38.02
C SER A 58 -23.69 8.22 -38.95
N ILE A 59 -22.42 8.11 -38.53
CA ILE A 59 -21.36 7.42 -39.24
C ILE A 59 -21.71 5.96 -39.39
N GLU A 60 -22.10 5.28 -38.31
CA GLU A 60 -22.51 3.87 -38.30
C GLU A 60 -23.66 3.58 -39.29
N LYS A 61 -24.72 4.41 -39.28
CA LYS A 61 -25.83 4.30 -40.23
C LYS A 61 -25.39 4.42 -41.68
N GLN A 62 -24.44 5.31 -41.97
CA GLN A 62 -23.94 5.49 -43.33
C GLN A 62 -22.99 4.38 -43.77
N ILE A 63 -22.21 3.79 -42.87
CA ILE A 63 -21.42 2.60 -43.10
C ILE A 63 -22.34 1.40 -43.44
N LEU A 64 -23.40 1.20 -42.65
CA LEU A 64 -24.39 0.16 -42.86
C LEU A 64 -25.14 0.32 -44.20
N SER A 65 -25.27 1.56 -44.71
CA SER A 65 -25.83 1.83 -46.03
C SER A 65 -24.84 1.61 -47.19
N GLY A 66 -23.62 1.11 -46.93
CA GLY A 66 -22.62 0.77 -47.93
C GLY A 66 -21.79 1.94 -48.44
N LYS A 67 -21.83 3.13 -47.78
CA LYS A 67 -21.01 4.27 -48.19
C LYS A 67 -19.55 4.06 -47.79
N ASN A 68 -18.63 4.48 -48.66
CA ASN A 68 -17.20 4.50 -48.30
C ASN A 68 -16.83 5.73 -47.44
N PRO A 69 -15.67 5.70 -46.77
CA PRO A 69 -15.26 6.79 -45.86
C PRO A 69 -15.26 8.19 -46.48
N LYS A 70 -14.88 8.33 -47.75
CA LYS A 70 -14.91 9.61 -48.45
C LYS A 70 -16.34 10.12 -48.67
N GLN A 71 -17.27 9.23 -49.00
CA GLN A 71 -18.69 9.53 -49.18
C GLN A 71 -19.37 9.91 -47.86
N ILE A 72 -18.97 9.25 -46.77
CA ILE A 72 -19.44 9.54 -45.43
C ILE A 72 -18.96 10.96 -44.99
N LYS A 73 -17.66 11.26 -45.15
CA LYS A 73 -17.11 12.57 -44.84
C LYS A 73 -17.83 13.68 -45.63
N ALA A 74 -18.04 13.49 -46.94
CA ALA A 74 -18.75 14.44 -47.79
C ALA A 74 -20.25 14.58 -47.42
N SER A 75 -20.88 13.57 -46.89
CA SER A 75 -22.27 13.62 -46.37
C SER A 75 -22.35 14.40 -45.09
N LEU A 76 -21.46 14.13 -44.11
CA LEU A 76 -21.41 14.80 -42.82
C LEU A 76 -21.08 16.29 -42.96
N GLN A 77 -20.19 16.65 -43.90
CA GLN A 77 -19.89 18.07 -44.22
C GLN A 77 -21.12 18.80 -44.79
N ARG A 78 -22.00 18.14 -45.55
CA ARG A 78 -23.27 18.73 -46.00
C ARG A 78 -24.24 18.98 -44.87
N ASP A 79 -24.17 18.16 -43.83
CA ASP A 79 -25.00 18.26 -42.62
C ASP A 79 -24.37 19.19 -41.57
N ASN A 80 -23.36 20.03 -41.95
CA ASN A 80 -22.58 20.92 -41.09
C ASN A 80 -21.88 20.22 -39.91
N ILE A 81 -21.55 18.94 -40.06
CA ILE A 81 -20.77 18.18 -39.10
C ILE A 81 -19.31 18.12 -39.61
N GLU A 82 -18.43 18.83 -38.94
CA GLU A 82 -16.99 18.86 -39.27
C GLU A 82 -16.28 17.64 -38.64
N ILE A 83 -15.75 16.76 -39.46
CA ILE A 83 -14.85 15.67 -39.05
C ILE A 83 -13.45 15.99 -39.54
N GLN A 84 -12.50 16.12 -38.63
CA GLN A 84 -11.14 16.54 -38.91
C GLN A 84 -10.36 15.59 -39.83
N ASP A 85 -10.59 14.25 -39.70
CA ASP A 85 -9.87 13.27 -40.50
C ASP A 85 -10.72 12.04 -40.91
N LEU A 86 -10.23 11.33 -41.93
CA LEU A 86 -10.81 10.05 -42.36
C LEU A 86 -10.56 8.91 -41.37
N GLU A 87 -9.57 9.05 -40.49
CA GLU A 87 -9.17 8.07 -39.50
C GLU A 87 -10.28 7.82 -38.47
N THR A 88 -11.05 8.87 -38.12
CA THR A 88 -12.23 8.74 -37.25
C THR A 88 -13.30 7.85 -37.88
N ILE A 89 -13.55 7.96 -39.18
CA ILE A 89 -14.51 7.12 -39.90
C ILE A 89 -14.01 5.67 -40.02
N GLU A 90 -12.72 5.49 -40.30
CA GLU A 90 -12.08 4.17 -40.35
C GLU A 90 -12.09 3.50 -38.95
N ARG A 91 -11.90 4.28 -37.88
CA ARG A 91 -11.99 3.79 -36.51
C ARG A 91 -13.41 3.33 -36.14
N VAL A 92 -14.43 4.12 -36.49
CA VAL A 92 -15.84 3.73 -36.32
C VAL A 92 -16.14 2.49 -37.13
N LYS A 93 -15.69 2.43 -38.38
CA LYS A 93 -15.85 1.25 -39.24
C LYS A 93 -15.19 0.02 -38.64
N GLY A 94 -13.96 0.13 -38.20
CA GLY A 94 -13.25 -0.98 -37.52
C GLY A 94 -13.97 -1.46 -36.25
N SER A 95 -14.58 -0.54 -35.49
CA SER A 95 -15.37 -0.90 -34.32
C SER A 95 -16.69 -1.61 -34.66
N MET A 96 -17.30 -1.30 -35.79
CA MET A 96 -18.53 -1.96 -36.24
C MET A 96 -18.30 -3.39 -36.77
N GLU A 97 -17.13 -3.66 -37.38
CA GLU A 97 -16.78 -4.98 -37.94
C GLU A 97 -16.44 -6.02 -36.86
N VAL A 98 -16.34 -5.62 -35.60
CA VAL A 98 -15.85 -6.47 -34.50
C VAL A 98 -16.91 -6.74 -33.44
N ASP A 99 -18.07 -6.13 -33.52
CA ASP A 99 -19.12 -6.26 -32.50
C ASP A 99 -19.68 -7.71 -32.39
N GLU A 100 -19.46 -8.55 -33.40
CA GLU A 100 -19.85 -9.96 -33.37
C GLU A 100 -18.63 -10.89 -33.30
N PHE A 101 -18.35 -11.42 -32.09
CA PHE A 101 -17.27 -12.41 -31.90
C PHE A 101 -17.75 -13.87 -32.11
N TRP A 102 -18.89 -14.06 -32.77
CA TRP A 102 -19.45 -15.35 -33.18
C TRP A 102 -19.73 -15.39 -34.68
N ASN A 103 -19.98 -16.57 -35.15
CA ASN A 103 -20.48 -16.82 -36.51
C ASN A 103 -21.85 -17.51 -36.43
N ILE A 104 -22.69 -17.29 -37.42
CA ILE A 104 -23.96 -18.00 -37.58
C ILE A 104 -23.78 -19.00 -38.73
N THR A 105 -24.01 -20.28 -38.45
CA THR A 105 -23.95 -21.32 -39.47
C THR A 105 -25.16 -21.27 -40.42
N ASP A 106 -25.10 -21.94 -41.57
CA ASP A 106 -26.20 -22.02 -42.51
C ASP A 106 -27.51 -22.59 -41.90
N LYS A 107 -27.38 -23.32 -40.78
CA LYS A 107 -28.51 -23.87 -40.01
C LYS A 107 -28.97 -22.95 -38.88
N GLY A 108 -28.48 -21.70 -38.85
CA GLY A 108 -28.84 -20.70 -37.84
C GLY A 108 -28.26 -20.94 -36.43
N ARG A 109 -27.23 -21.81 -36.28
CA ARG A 109 -26.55 -22.08 -35.01
C ARG A 109 -25.44 -21.07 -34.79
N ILE A 110 -25.32 -20.60 -33.56
CA ILE A 110 -24.24 -19.73 -33.13
C ILE A 110 -23.01 -20.56 -32.77
N ILE A 111 -21.84 -20.13 -33.24
CA ILE A 111 -20.54 -20.72 -32.92
C ILE A 111 -19.58 -19.59 -32.59
N LEU A 112 -18.90 -19.64 -31.41
CA LEU A 112 -17.85 -18.71 -31.08
C LEU A 112 -16.73 -18.77 -32.11
N SER A 113 -16.26 -17.61 -32.59
CA SER A 113 -15.06 -17.53 -33.40
C SER A 113 -13.87 -17.17 -32.46
N PRO A 114 -12.92 -18.08 -32.20
CA PRO A 114 -11.82 -17.83 -31.29
C PRO A 114 -11.01 -16.58 -31.65
N LEU A 115 -10.76 -16.38 -32.96
CA LEU A 115 -9.99 -15.21 -33.44
C LEU A 115 -10.76 -13.90 -33.25
N LYS A 116 -12.06 -13.86 -33.57
CA LYS A 116 -12.89 -12.68 -33.37
C LYS A 116 -13.04 -12.37 -31.89
N PHE A 117 -13.25 -13.38 -31.04
CA PHE A 117 -13.38 -13.24 -29.60
C PHE A 117 -12.09 -12.70 -28.99
N LYS A 118 -10.94 -13.24 -29.38
CA LYS A 118 -9.64 -12.70 -29.00
C LYS A 118 -9.53 -11.21 -29.33
N ARG A 119 -9.77 -10.84 -30.60
CA ARG A 119 -9.68 -9.47 -31.08
C ARG A 119 -10.63 -8.55 -30.32
N TRP A 120 -11.85 -9.00 -30.09
CA TRP A 120 -12.84 -8.24 -29.33
C TRP A 120 -12.41 -8.00 -27.88
N LEU A 121 -11.90 -9.01 -27.17
CA LEU A 121 -11.35 -8.84 -25.83
C LEU A 121 -10.16 -7.88 -25.81
N GLU A 122 -9.24 -8.00 -26.77
CA GLU A 122 -8.08 -7.12 -26.88
C GLU A 122 -8.45 -5.67 -27.23
N GLN A 123 -9.50 -5.44 -28.00
CA GLN A 123 -10.07 -4.11 -28.27
C GLN A 123 -10.75 -3.51 -27.04
N ASN A 124 -11.32 -4.35 -26.19
CA ASN A 124 -11.82 -3.95 -24.88
C ASN A 124 -10.72 -3.92 -23.81
N ASN A 125 -9.45 -3.92 -24.28
CA ASN A 125 -8.25 -3.74 -23.47
C ASN A 125 -7.96 -4.84 -22.45
N PHE A 126 -8.46 -6.07 -22.66
CA PHE A 126 -8.05 -7.23 -21.87
C PHE A 126 -6.74 -7.80 -22.40
N MET A 127 -5.79 -8.04 -21.49
CA MET A 127 -4.44 -8.51 -21.81
C MET A 127 -3.88 -9.36 -20.69
N LYS A 128 -2.75 -10.04 -20.98
CA LYS A 128 -1.92 -10.67 -19.95
C LYS A 128 -0.83 -9.69 -19.52
N TYR A 129 -0.58 -9.63 -18.21
CA TYR A 129 0.51 -8.86 -17.62
C TYR A 129 1.42 -9.80 -16.84
N TYR A 130 2.71 -9.71 -17.08
CA TYR A 130 3.73 -10.46 -16.36
C TYR A 130 4.36 -9.52 -15.30
N PRO A 131 3.99 -9.64 -14.02
CA PRO A 131 4.44 -8.70 -12.97
C PRO A 131 5.93 -8.77 -12.67
N ALA A 132 6.59 -9.86 -13.06
CA ALA A 132 8.02 -10.06 -13.00
C ALA A 132 8.48 -10.72 -14.31
N ASN A 133 9.78 -10.76 -14.57
CA ASN A 133 10.37 -11.45 -15.74
C ASN A 133 10.23 -13.00 -15.63
N GLY A 134 9.07 -13.47 -15.23
CA GLY A 134 8.72 -14.87 -15.02
C GLY A 134 7.73 -15.39 -16.07
N ASN A 135 7.37 -16.67 -15.96
CA ASN A 135 6.43 -17.32 -16.87
C ASN A 135 4.97 -17.18 -16.39
N THR A 136 4.74 -16.65 -15.20
CA THR A 136 3.40 -16.50 -14.62
C THR A 136 2.85 -15.11 -14.90
N TYR A 137 1.61 -15.06 -15.37
CA TYR A 137 0.92 -13.80 -15.69
C TYR A 137 -0.38 -13.69 -14.89
N THR A 138 -0.87 -12.46 -14.77
CA THR A 138 -2.24 -12.15 -14.39
C THR A 138 -2.98 -11.52 -15.57
N PHE A 139 -4.31 -11.62 -15.57
CA PHE A 139 -5.11 -10.87 -16.54
C PHE A 139 -5.30 -9.44 -16.04
N ILE A 140 -5.24 -8.49 -16.94
CA ILE A 140 -5.49 -7.08 -16.66
C ILE A 140 -6.46 -6.50 -17.69
N ARG A 141 -7.14 -5.43 -17.28
CA ARG A 141 -7.83 -4.52 -18.18
C ARG A 141 -7.18 -3.15 -18.11
N LYS A 142 -6.97 -2.56 -19.28
CA LYS A 142 -6.33 -1.25 -19.42
C LYS A 142 -7.39 -0.19 -19.73
N GLU A 143 -7.38 0.92 -19.00
CA GLU A 143 -8.24 2.08 -19.24
C GLU A 143 -7.38 3.35 -19.17
N GLN A 144 -7.12 4.00 -20.30
CA GLN A 144 -6.19 5.14 -20.39
C GLN A 144 -4.82 4.78 -19.77
N ASN A 145 -4.38 5.52 -18.74
CA ASN A 145 -3.14 5.29 -18.00
C ASN A 145 -3.32 4.35 -16.80
N PHE A 146 -4.51 3.75 -16.66
CA PHE A 146 -4.81 2.87 -15.53
C PHE A 146 -4.83 1.42 -15.98
N ILE A 147 -4.43 0.54 -15.08
CA ILE A 147 -4.59 -0.89 -15.21
C ILE A 147 -5.34 -1.45 -14.00
N GLU A 148 -6.20 -2.41 -14.24
CA GLU A 148 -6.93 -3.14 -13.22
C GLU A 148 -6.65 -4.63 -13.36
N GLU A 149 -6.32 -5.31 -12.26
CA GLU A 149 -6.24 -6.76 -12.24
C GLU A 149 -7.65 -7.35 -12.41
N THR A 150 -7.76 -8.30 -13.31
CA THR A 150 -9.01 -8.98 -13.62
C THR A 150 -8.82 -10.50 -13.55
N ASN A 151 -9.90 -11.23 -13.67
CA ASN A 151 -9.89 -12.68 -13.70
C ASN A 151 -10.98 -13.19 -14.67
N GLU A 152 -11.00 -14.50 -14.85
CA GLU A 152 -11.90 -15.18 -15.78
C GLU A 152 -13.38 -14.87 -15.49
N LYS A 153 -13.74 -14.71 -14.21
CA LYS A 153 -15.12 -14.40 -13.79
C LYS A 153 -15.50 -12.98 -14.21
N LYS A 154 -14.64 -11.99 -13.89
CA LYS A 154 -14.87 -10.60 -14.30
C LYS A 154 -14.90 -10.44 -15.82
N ILE A 155 -14.04 -11.17 -16.56
CA ILE A 155 -14.07 -11.19 -18.03
C ILE A 155 -15.39 -11.76 -18.52
N LYS A 156 -15.86 -12.87 -17.94
CA LYS A 156 -17.16 -13.47 -18.26
C LYS A 156 -18.30 -12.48 -18.00
N ASP A 157 -18.34 -11.87 -16.82
CA ASP A 157 -19.39 -10.91 -16.46
C ASP A 157 -19.42 -9.75 -17.46
N PHE A 158 -18.24 -9.18 -17.78
CA PHE A 158 -18.13 -8.12 -18.80
C PHE A 158 -18.67 -8.53 -20.18
N VAL A 159 -18.36 -9.74 -20.62
CA VAL A 159 -18.86 -10.26 -21.92
C VAL A 159 -20.38 -10.44 -21.88
N LEU A 160 -20.93 -11.00 -20.80
CA LEU A 160 -22.36 -11.22 -20.66
C LEU A 160 -23.12 -9.89 -20.53
N ASP A 161 -22.59 -8.92 -19.79
CA ASP A 161 -23.17 -7.58 -19.68
C ASP A 161 -23.22 -6.85 -21.03
N TYR A 162 -22.14 -6.97 -21.83
CA TYR A 162 -22.14 -6.45 -23.20
C TYR A 162 -23.24 -7.08 -24.07
N LEU A 163 -23.42 -8.40 -23.99
CA LEU A 163 -24.44 -9.11 -24.78
C LEU A 163 -25.87 -8.72 -24.34
N LEU A 164 -26.08 -8.44 -23.04
CA LEU A 164 -27.37 -7.99 -22.50
C LEU A 164 -27.68 -6.53 -22.80
N SER A 165 -26.66 -5.68 -22.75
CA SER A 165 -26.84 -4.23 -22.96
C SER A 165 -27.03 -3.81 -24.40
N ASN A 166 -26.83 -4.73 -25.36
CA ASN A 166 -26.94 -4.45 -26.77
C ASN A 166 -28.19 -5.11 -27.38
N ASP A 167 -29.29 -4.36 -27.42
CA ASP A 167 -30.59 -4.82 -27.93
C ASP A 167 -30.56 -5.42 -29.35
N LYS A 168 -29.54 -5.12 -30.15
CA LYS A 168 -29.38 -5.61 -31.52
C LYS A 168 -28.88 -7.06 -31.59
N ILE A 169 -28.29 -7.57 -30.51
CA ILE A 169 -27.63 -8.89 -30.49
C ILE A 169 -28.65 -10.01 -30.33
N GLY A 170 -29.72 -9.79 -29.59
CA GLY A 170 -30.74 -10.80 -29.30
C GLY A 170 -30.27 -11.87 -28.28
N ALA A 171 -31.20 -12.72 -27.83
CA ALA A 171 -30.96 -13.66 -26.73
C ALA A 171 -30.05 -14.86 -27.12
N LYS A 172 -30.03 -15.28 -28.36
CA LYS A 172 -29.34 -16.51 -28.81
C LYS A 172 -27.82 -16.48 -28.57
N PRO A 173 -27.06 -15.39 -28.88
CA PRO A 173 -25.64 -15.29 -28.54
C PRO A 173 -25.39 -15.34 -27.05
N TYR A 174 -26.21 -14.66 -26.25
CA TYR A 174 -26.12 -14.71 -24.78
C TYR A 174 -26.27 -16.14 -24.26
N ASP A 175 -27.36 -16.83 -24.63
CA ASP A 175 -27.65 -18.20 -24.20
C ASP A 175 -26.50 -19.15 -24.55
N TYR A 176 -25.96 -19.02 -25.77
CA TYR A 176 -24.86 -19.83 -26.24
C TYR A 176 -23.58 -19.58 -25.43
N ILE A 177 -23.20 -18.31 -25.21
CA ILE A 177 -21.98 -17.94 -24.47
C ILE A 177 -22.11 -18.28 -22.99
N ALA A 178 -23.25 -18.00 -22.37
CA ALA A 178 -23.52 -18.30 -20.95
C ALA A 178 -23.52 -19.81 -20.68
N GLY A 179 -24.05 -20.59 -21.62
CA GLY A 179 -24.07 -22.06 -21.56
C GLY A 179 -22.72 -22.75 -21.81
N ASN A 180 -21.67 -22.01 -22.20
CA ASN A 180 -20.35 -22.56 -22.53
C ASN A 180 -19.23 -21.95 -21.67
N PRO A 181 -19.16 -22.24 -20.35
CA PRO A 181 -18.20 -21.63 -19.42
C PRO A 181 -16.73 -21.93 -19.77
N GLN A 182 -16.45 -22.96 -20.61
CA GLN A 182 -15.10 -23.28 -21.06
C GLN A 182 -14.41 -22.13 -21.81
N PHE A 183 -15.15 -21.18 -22.38
CA PHE A 183 -14.59 -20.00 -23.06
C PHE A 183 -13.93 -19.01 -22.09
N PHE A 184 -14.20 -19.17 -20.81
CA PHE A 184 -13.67 -18.33 -19.74
C PHE A 184 -12.74 -19.08 -18.79
N THR A 185 -12.11 -20.16 -19.25
CA THR A 185 -11.06 -20.83 -18.48
C THR A 185 -9.72 -20.11 -18.67
N PRO A 186 -8.80 -20.13 -17.67
CA PRO A 186 -7.46 -19.54 -17.81
C PRO A 186 -6.73 -20.04 -19.07
N ASN A 187 -6.84 -21.34 -19.33
CA ASN A 187 -6.22 -21.96 -20.50
C ASN A 187 -6.79 -21.41 -21.83
N TYR A 188 -8.11 -21.26 -21.90
CA TYR A 188 -8.73 -20.69 -23.10
C TYR A 188 -8.36 -19.22 -23.28
N LEU A 189 -8.39 -18.42 -22.22
CA LEU A 189 -8.03 -17.00 -22.26
C LEU A 189 -6.51 -16.75 -22.42
N SER A 190 -5.68 -17.78 -22.31
CA SER A 190 -4.23 -17.67 -22.50
C SER A 190 -3.80 -17.16 -23.88
N PHE A 191 -4.71 -17.16 -24.88
CA PHE A 191 -4.48 -16.59 -26.21
C PHE A 191 -4.38 -15.05 -26.24
N LEU A 192 -4.81 -14.36 -25.19
CA LEU A 192 -4.70 -12.90 -25.12
C LEU A 192 -3.23 -12.46 -25.23
N LYS A 193 -3.00 -11.32 -25.89
CA LYS A 193 -1.66 -10.77 -26.04
C LYS A 193 -1.08 -10.33 -24.68
N SER A 194 0.23 -10.35 -24.60
CA SER A 194 0.94 -9.76 -23.48
C SER A 194 0.89 -8.24 -23.56
N ALA A 195 0.68 -7.59 -22.42
CA ALA A 195 0.74 -6.15 -22.32
C ALA A 195 2.21 -5.71 -22.22
N ASP A 196 2.58 -4.78 -23.09
CA ASP A 196 3.81 -4.01 -22.95
C ASP A 196 3.47 -2.73 -22.19
N ILE A 197 3.62 -2.77 -20.88
CA ILE A 197 3.31 -1.65 -19.98
C ILE A 197 4.43 -1.43 -18.99
N GLN A 198 4.74 -0.16 -18.75
CA GLN A 198 5.64 0.27 -17.71
C GLN A 198 4.81 0.91 -16.60
N LEU A 199 4.94 0.39 -15.39
CA LEU A 199 4.30 0.97 -14.22
C LEU A 199 5.10 2.17 -13.72
N LYS A 200 4.38 3.20 -13.26
CA LYS A 200 5.00 4.31 -12.55
C LYS A 200 5.50 3.83 -11.20
N GLU A 201 6.78 3.93 -10.98
CA GLU A 201 7.44 3.49 -9.74
C GLU A 201 8.07 4.68 -9.01
N ASP A 202 8.14 4.57 -7.69
CA ASP A 202 8.90 5.51 -6.87
C ASP A 202 10.41 5.34 -7.12
N THR A 203 11.16 6.42 -6.97
CA THR A 203 12.63 6.43 -7.04
C THR A 203 13.22 6.71 -5.65
N PRO A 204 14.53 6.65 -5.45
CA PRO A 204 15.12 7.01 -4.14
C PRO A 204 14.74 8.40 -3.63
N THR A 205 14.42 9.33 -4.53
CA THR A 205 14.21 10.76 -4.23
C THR A 205 12.79 11.25 -4.53
N GLU A 206 11.95 10.41 -5.13
CA GLU A 206 10.60 10.77 -5.55
C GLU A 206 9.60 9.69 -5.16
N CYS A 207 8.44 10.12 -4.71
CA CYS A 207 7.30 9.26 -4.43
C CYS A 207 6.06 9.78 -5.16
N PHE A 208 5.20 8.84 -5.58
CA PHE A 208 3.92 9.16 -6.21
C PHE A 208 2.76 8.70 -5.34
N ILE A 209 1.81 9.60 -5.12
CA ILE A 209 0.53 9.32 -4.45
C ILE A 209 -0.57 9.63 -5.45
N TYR A 210 -1.52 8.71 -5.61
CA TYR A 210 -2.55 8.80 -6.64
C TYR A 210 -3.89 9.14 -6.01
N TYR A 211 -4.43 10.33 -6.32
CA TYR A 211 -5.75 10.79 -5.93
C TYR A 211 -6.72 10.72 -7.11
N SER A 212 -8.03 10.82 -6.87
CA SER A 212 -9.01 10.74 -7.94
C SER A 212 -8.85 11.83 -9.01
N ASN A 213 -8.34 13.02 -8.61
CA ASN A 213 -8.17 14.18 -9.49
C ASN A 213 -6.74 14.35 -10.04
N CYS A 214 -5.72 13.76 -9.41
CA CYS A 214 -4.32 13.95 -9.84
C CYS A 214 -3.39 12.87 -9.30
N ALA A 215 -2.23 12.71 -9.94
CA ALA A 215 -1.06 12.08 -9.33
C ALA A 215 -0.23 13.17 -8.63
N LEU A 216 0.09 12.94 -7.37
CA LEU A 216 0.92 13.84 -6.59
C LEU A 216 2.37 13.33 -6.62
N ARG A 217 3.27 14.09 -7.22
CA ARG A 217 4.71 13.86 -7.19
C ARG A 217 5.31 14.56 -5.99
N VAL A 218 5.95 13.82 -5.12
CA VAL A 218 6.53 14.33 -3.88
C VAL A 218 8.03 14.08 -3.89
N THR A 219 8.80 15.16 -3.74
CA THR A 219 10.25 15.14 -3.46
C THR A 219 10.50 15.74 -2.08
N LYS A 220 11.74 15.74 -1.62
CA LYS A 220 12.09 16.41 -0.35
C LYS A 220 11.75 17.91 -0.33
N ASP A 221 11.77 18.58 -1.50
CA ASP A 221 11.62 20.04 -1.61
C ASP A 221 10.30 20.48 -2.26
N VAL A 222 9.70 19.62 -3.09
CA VAL A 222 8.55 20.00 -3.95
C VAL A 222 7.43 18.98 -3.85
N VAL A 223 6.21 19.48 -3.83
CA VAL A 223 4.96 18.72 -4.01
C VAL A 223 4.28 19.26 -5.26
N GLU A 224 4.10 18.42 -6.27
CA GLU A 224 3.57 18.78 -7.57
C GLU A 224 2.35 17.93 -7.92
N GLN A 225 1.24 18.56 -8.32
CA GLN A 225 0.07 17.89 -8.86
C GLN A 225 0.27 17.66 -10.36
N ILE A 226 0.19 16.41 -10.79
CA ILE A 226 0.35 16.00 -12.19
C ILE A 226 -0.98 15.42 -12.68
N ASP A 227 -1.48 15.94 -13.79
CA ASP A 227 -2.62 15.33 -14.47
C ASP A 227 -2.24 13.93 -15.00
N TYR A 228 -3.12 12.95 -14.84
CA TYR A 228 -2.88 11.58 -15.30
C TYR A 228 -2.57 11.46 -16.79
N VAL A 229 -3.11 12.33 -17.63
CA VAL A 229 -2.79 12.37 -19.07
C VAL A 229 -1.31 12.68 -19.32
N ARG A 230 -0.63 13.33 -18.37
CA ARG A 230 0.81 13.66 -18.46
C ARG A 230 1.73 12.58 -17.88
N LEU A 231 1.15 11.58 -17.21
CA LEU A 231 1.92 10.42 -16.80
C LEU A 231 2.17 9.54 -18.02
N ASN A 232 3.43 9.37 -18.39
CA ASN A 232 3.81 8.51 -19.50
C ASN A 232 3.71 7.00 -19.18
N ASP A 233 3.56 6.67 -17.89
CA ASP A 233 3.53 5.32 -17.34
C ASP A 233 2.13 4.96 -16.83
N TYR A 234 1.91 3.67 -16.56
CA TYR A 234 0.64 3.17 -16.05
C TYR A 234 0.61 3.10 -14.53
N VAL A 235 -0.60 3.20 -13.98
CA VAL A 235 -0.88 3.13 -12.53
C VAL A 235 -1.94 2.06 -12.28
N TRP A 236 -1.81 1.32 -11.20
CA TRP A 236 -2.86 0.43 -10.74
C TRP A 236 -4.09 1.22 -10.29
N LYS A 237 -5.26 0.95 -10.88
CA LYS A 237 -6.51 1.64 -10.58
C LYS A 237 -6.91 1.55 -9.09
N ASN A 238 -6.64 0.43 -8.47
CA ASN A 238 -6.93 0.20 -7.06
C ASN A 238 -5.90 0.83 -6.09
N GLN A 239 -4.84 1.45 -6.59
CA GLN A 239 -3.94 2.31 -5.81
C GLN A 239 -4.40 3.78 -5.80
N ILE A 240 -5.45 4.11 -6.57
CA ILE A 240 -6.02 5.45 -6.58
C ILE A 240 -6.85 5.63 -5.31
N ILE A 241 -6.52 6.66 -4.56
CA ILE A 241 -7.26 7.10 -3.39
C ILE A 241 -8.58 7.69 -3.88
N ASN A 242 -9.71 7.15 -3.39
CA ASN A 242 -11.06 7.57 -3.81
C ASN A 242 -11.50 8.89 -3.15
N ARG A 243 -10.66 9.90 -3.23
CA ARG A 243 -10.93 11.29 -2.88
C ARG A 243 -10.01 12.21 -3.67
N GLU A 244 -10.37 13.47 -3.77
CA GLU A 244 -9.55 14.48 -4.41
C GLU A 244 -8.46 14.99 -3.46
N TYR A 245 -7.29 15.32 -4.00
CA TYR A 245 -6.29 16.09 -3.28
C TYR A 245 -6.67 17.58 -3.36
N ASN A 246 -6.93 18.18 -2.20
CA ASN A 246 -7.36 19.56 -2.09
C ASN A 246 -6.36 20.37 -1.27
N GLU A 247 -6.36 21.68 -1.50
CA GLU A 247 -5.62 22.62 -0.67
C GLU A 247 -6.17 22.59 0.77
N THR A 248 -5.27 22.76 1.73
CA THR A 248 -5.61 22.76 3.15
C THR A 248 -5.77 24.20 3.67
N ASP A 249 -6.61 24.38 4.67
CA ASP A 249 -6.79 25.62 5.42
C ASP A 249 -5.66 25.91 6.43
N HIS A 250 -4.57 25.12 6.40
CA HIS A 250 -3.39 25.19 7.26
C HIS A 250 -3.63 24.93 8.75
N HIS A 251 -4.83 24.54 9.17
CA HIS A 251 -5.03 24.04 10.53
C HIS A 251 -4.38 22.67 10.73
N PRO A 252 -3.96 22.34 11.98
CA PRO A 252 -3.39 21.03 12.26
C PRO A 252 -4.41 19.90 12.01
N ALA A 253 -3.98 18.82 11.35
CA ALA A 253 -4.78 17.63 11.22
C ALA A 253 -5.01 16.93 12.58
N ILE A 254 -6.18 16.37 12.79
CA ILE A 254 -6.50 15.55 13.97
C ILE A 254 -5.53 14.36 14.08
N PHE A 255 -5.18 13.74 12.96
CA PHE A 255 -4.21 12.65 12.94
C PHE A 255 -2.80 13.09 13.36
N ARG A 256 -2.39 14.34 13.11
CA ARG A 256 -1.13 14.90 13.63
C ARG A 256 -1.14 14.93 15.15
N GLU A 257 -2.25 15.33 15.77
CA GLU A 257 -2.41 15.31 17.22
C GLU A 257 -2.36 13.87 17.75
N PHE A 258 -3.07 12.93 17.09
CA PHE A 258 -2.99 11.51 17.45
C PHE A 258 -1.52 11.03 17.49
N ILE A 259 -0.73 11.30 16.46
CA ILE A 259 0.70 10.92 16.43
C ILE A 259 1.50 11.60 17.55
N TRP A 260 1.21 12.87 17.86
CA TRP A 260 1.84 13.57 18.98
C TRP A 260 1.55 12.88 20.32
N LEU A 261 0.32 12.47 20.54
CA LEU A 261 -0.11 11.79 21.76
C LEU A 261 0.51 10.39 21.90
N VAL A 262 0.48 9.58 20.85
CA VAL A 262 1.08 8.22 20.88
C VAL A 262 2.61 8.24 20.89
N SER A 263 3.24 9.35 20.54
CA SER A 263 4.68 9.56 20.75
C SER A 263 5.03 9.96 22.19
N GLY A 264 4.05 10.00 23.10
CA GLY A 264 4.26 10.42 24.49
C GLY A 264 4.54 11.93 24.65
N LYS A 265 4.15 12.74 23.66
CA LYS A 265 4.42 14.19 23.60
C LYS A 265 5.93 14.53 23.59
N ASP A 266 6.74 13.58 23.13
CA ASP A 266 8.18 13.73 22.96
C ASP A 266 8.51 14.05 21.50
N ILE A 267 9.23 15.14 21.26
CA ILE A 267 9.53 15.64 19.90
C ILE A 267 10.45 14.69 19.13
N GLN A 268 11.35 13.98 19.79
CA GLN A 268 12.27 13.05 19.14
C GLN A 268 11.50 11.79 18.71
N LYS A 269 10.67 11.24 19.61
CA LYS A 269 9.76 10.11 19.29
C LYS A 269 8.77 10.52 18.19
N TYR A 270 8.19 11.71 18.26
CA TYR A 270 7.30 12.24 17.23
C TYR A 270 7.98 12.29 15.86
N ASN A 271 9.23 12.74 15.79
CA ASN A 271 10.00 12.75 14.54
C ASN A 271 10.30 11.33 14.03
N THR A 272 10.50 10.36 14.92
CA THR A 272 10.59 8.94 14.55
C THR A 272 9.29 8.48 13.90
N PHE A 273 8.12 8.76 14.50
CA PHE A 273 6.82 8.42 13.91
C PHE A 273 6.62 9.07 12.54
N LYS A 274 6.96 10.36 12.38
CA LYS A 274 6.91 11.04 11.07
C LYS A 274 7.76 10.32 10.03
N SER A 275 9.00 9.95 10.38
CA SER A 275 9.89 9.25 9.46
C SER A 275 9.35 7.87 9.07
N VAL A 276 8.72 7.16 10.01
CA VAL A 276 8.08 5.85 9.76
C VAL A 276 6.86 5.98 8.86
N ILE A 277 6.01 6.99 9.07
CA ILE A 277 4.88 7.27 8.16
C ILE A 277 5.42 7.49 6.75
N GLY A 278 6.38 8.40 6.58
CA GLY A 278 6.97 8.68 5.27
C GLY A 278 7.64 7.45 4.64
N TYR A 279 8.34 6.65 5.42
CA TYR A 279 8.92 5.38 4.97
C TYR A 279 7.85 4.41 4.44
N LEU A 280 6.72 4.27 5.15
CA LEU A 280 5.65 3.36 4.74
C LEU A 280 4.87 3.87 3.51
N LEU A 281 4.80 5.18 3.32
CA LEU A 281 4.21 5.80 2.12
C LEU A 281 5.10 5.68 0.89
N HIS A 282 6.42 5.69 1.05
CA HIS A 282 7.38 5.56 -0.05
C HIS A 282 7.58 4.10 -0.42
N THR A 283 7.28 3.72 -1.65
CA THR A 283 7.35 2.30 -2.07
C THR A 283 8.74 1.86 -2.49
N PHE A 284 9.64 2.79 -2.86
CA PHE A 284 11.00 2.45 -3.25
C PHE A 284 11.75 1.72 -2.14
N LYS A 285 12.40 0.61 -2.49
CA LYS A 285 13.25 -0.17 -1.60
C LYS A 285 14.24 -1.04 -2.35
N THR A 286 15.32 -1.38 -1.65
CA THR A 286 16.32 -2.34 -2.09
C THR A 286 16.57 -3.34 -0.96
N SER A 287 17.28 -4.43 -1.25
CA SER A 287 17.68 -5.40 -0.22
C SER A 287 18.53 -4.80 0.90
N ALA A 288 19.19 -3.66 0.62
CA ALA A 288 20.06 -2.98 1.59
C ALA A 288 19.31 -2.03 2.55
N ASN A 289 18.19 -1.43 2.09
CA ASN A 289 17.50 -0.38 2.86
C ASN A 289 16.07 -0.75 3.28
N ASN A 290 15.61 -1.98 3.00
CA ASN A 290 14.29 -2.42 3.41
C ASN A 290 14.28 -2.96 4.84
N LYS A 291 13.35 -2.46 5.65
CA LYS A 291 13.17 -2.87 7.04
C LYS A 291 11.69 -3.15 7.33
N ALA A 292 11.43 -4.17 8.12
CA ALA A 292 10.11 -4.34 8.73
C ALA A 292 9.97 -3.37 9.90
N ILE A 293 8.88 -2.64 9.92
CA ILE A 293 8.53 -1.75 11.03
C ILE A 293 7.79 -2.57 12.09
N ILE A 294 8.20 -2.47 13.34
CA ILE A 294 7.61 -3.23 14.45
C ILE A 294 7.10 -2.24 15.50
N PHE A 295 5.79 -2.27 15.72
CA PHE A 295 5.12 -1.50 16.77
C PHE A 295 4.94 -2.32 18.03
N ASN A 296 5.50 -1.82 19.12
CA ASN A 296 5.29 -2.33 20.48
C ASN A 296 4.48 -1.31 21.30
N ASP A 297 3.85 -1.77 22.39
CA ASP A 297 3.32 -0.87 23.41
C ASP A 297 4.44 -0.43 24.37
N GLU A 298 4.37 0.78 24.90
CA GLU A 298 5.29 1.25 25.92
C GLU A 298 5.19 0.39 27.19
N THR A 299 3.98 0.00 27.58
CA THR A 299 3.75 -0.81 28.78
C THR A 299 4.27 -2.24 28.59
N ILE A 300 5.16 -2.66 29.49
CA ILE A 300 5.62 -4.03 29.59
C ILE A 300 4.70 -4.77 30.56
N SER A 301 3.92 -5.73 30.08
CA SER A 301 2.98 -6.53 30.87
C SER A 301 2.93 -7.95 30.35
N GLU A 302 2.77 -8.92 31.23
CA GLU A 302 2.50 -10.31 30.87
C GLU A 302 1.09 -10.49 30.25
N ASN A 303 0.15 -9.63 30.68
CA ASN A 303 -1.22 -9.58 30.16
C ASN A 303 -1.45 -8.19 29.52
N PRO A 304 -1.01 -7.98 28.29
CA PRO A 304 -1.12 -6.68 27.65
C PRO A 304 -2.59 -6.34 27.38
N ASN A 305 -3.01 -5.18 27.89
CA ASN A 305 -4.30 -4.59 27.55
C ASN A 305 -4.14 -3.83 26.23
N GLY A 306 -4.79 -4.27 25.15
CA GLY A 306 -4.76 -3.56 23.88
C GLY A 306 -5.31 -2.12 23.97
N GLY A 307 -5.35 -1.40 22.85
CA GLY A 307 -5.99 -0.07 22.79
C GLY A 307 -5.03 1.12 22.69
N SER A 308 -3.72 0.90 22.55
CA SER A 308 -2.71 1.97 22.39
C SER A 308 -2.80 2.74 21.06
N GLY A 309 -3.60 2.29 20.09
CA GLY A 309 -3.78 2.97 18.79
C GLY A 309 -3.00 2.37 17.62
N LYS A 310 -2.32 1.20 17.79
CA LYS A 310 -1.57 0.54 16.69
C LYS A 310 -2.43 0.30 15.46
N GLY A 311 -3.69 -0.15 15.65
CA GLY A 311 -4.66 -0.34 14.57
C GLY A 311 -4.99 0.96 13.83
N LEU A 312 -5.17 2.08 14.54
CA LEU A 312 -5.42 3.39 13.92
C LEU A 312 -4.23 3.88 13.10
N PHE A 313 -3.01 3.60 13.55
CA PHE A 313 -1.81 3.97 12.81
C PHE A 313 -1.74 3.31 11.44
N TRP A 314 -1.85 1.98 11.36
CA TRP A 314 -1.77 1.31 10.06
C TRP A 314 -3.02 1.56 9.20
N ASN A 315 -4.19 1.79 9.82
CA ASN A 315 -5.39 2.24 9.09
C ASN A 315 -5.16 3.59 8.41
N ALA A 316 -4.43 4.53 9.03
CA ALA A 316 -4.06 5.78 8.37
C ALA A 316 -3.22 5.53 7.10
N ILE A 317 -2.25 4.61 7.15
CA ILE A 317 -1.49 4.22 5.97
C ILE A 317 -2.40 3.57 4.91
N ALA A 318 -3.39 2.77 5.33
CA ALA A 318 -4.36 2.14 4.43
C ALA A 318 -5.28 3.15 3.73
N LYS A 319 -5.45 4.38 4.28
CA LYS A 319 -6.15 5.47 3.59
C LYS A 319 -5.33 6.09 2.45
N MET A 320 -4.03 5.76 2.36
CA MET A 320 -3.07 6.32 1.40
C MET A 320 -2.47 5.29 0.45
N LYS A 321 -2.39 4.04 0.86
CA LYS A 321 -1.68 2.96 0.15
C LYS A 321 -2.50 1.67 0.16
N LYS A 322 -2.25 0.79 -0.82
CA LYS A 322 -2.86 -0.53 -0.86
C LYS A 322 -2.25 -1.43 0.22
N VAL A 323 -3.07 -1.77 1.21
CA VAL A 323 -2.66 -2.56 2.38
C VAL A 323 -3.36 -3.92 2.36
N SER A 324 -2.60 -4.97 2.64
CA SER A 324 -3.15 -6.27 3.01
C SER A 324 -2.83 -6.55 4.49
N MET A 325 -3.83 -6.98 5.24
CA MET A 325 -3.68 -7.32 6.65
C MET A 325 -3.81 -8.82 6.85
N ILE A 326 -2.94 -9.39 7.67
CA ILE A 326 -2.94 -10.77 8.13
C ILE A 326 -3.05 -10.76 9.67
N ASP A 327 -3.99 -11.52 10.21
CA ASP A 327 -4.09 -11.74 11.66
C ASP A 327 -2.86 -12.51 12.14
N GLY A 328 -1.99 -11.83 12.88
CA GLY A 328 -0.73 -12.36 13.39
C GLY A 328 -0.91 -13.43 14.47
N LYS A 329 -2.06 -13.50 15.15
CA LYS A 329 -2.37 -14.54 16.14
C LYS A 329 -2.58 -15.91 15.50
N THR A 330 -3.20 -15.92 14.33
CA THR A 330 -3.57 -17.17 13.62
C THR A 330 -2.61 -17.52 12.49
N PHE A 331 -1.72 -16.60 12.13
CA PHE A 331 -0.78 -16.80 11.03
C PHE A 331 0.30 -17.84 11.34
N GLU A 332 0.55 -18.70 10.35
CA GLU A 332 1.60 -19.73 10.39
C GLU A 332 2.31 -19.78 9.03
N PHE A 333 3.64 -19.65 9.05
CA PHE A 333 4.47 -19.67 7.84
C PHE A 333 4.41 -20.99 7.07
N ASN A 334 4.15 -22.10 7.76
CA ASN A 334 4.15 -23.44 7.18
C ASN A 334 2.78 -23.89 6.64
N LYS A 335 1.76 -23.02 6.68
CA LYS A 335 0.46 -23.32 6.04
C LYS A 335 0.60 -23.28 4.52
N SER A 336 -0.23 -24.08 3.84
CA SER A 336 -0.42 -23.94 2.40
C SER A 336 -1.00 -22.56 2.09
N PHE A 337 -0.42 -21.86 1.11
CA PHE A 337 -0.88 -20.54 0.64
C PHE A 337 -0.90 -19.47 1.74
N PRO A 338 0.20 -19.22 2.47
CA PRO A 338 0.20 -18.32 3.63
C PRO A 338 -0.14 -16.86 3.25
N TYR A 339 0.12 -16.47 2.00
CA TYR A 339 -0.10 -15.11 1.48
C TYR A 339 -1.25 -15.01 0.47
N GLN A 340 -2.20 -15.96 0.47
CA GLN A 340 -3.30 -15.98 -0.52
C GLN A 340 -4.22 -14.74 -0.51
N THR A 341 -4.21 -13.96 0.56
CA THR A 341 -4.98 -12.72 0.70
C THR A 341 -4.22 -11.48 0.22
N VAL A 342 -2.95 -11.64 -0.13
CA VAL A 342 -2.08 -10.55 -0.58
C VAL A 342 -2.17 -10.45 -2.10
N SER A 343 -2.55 -9.28 -2.62
CA SER A 343 -2.62 -9.02 -4.07
C SER A 343 -1.26 -8.63 -4.64
N THR A 344 -1.09 -8.77 -5.97
CA THR A 344 0.17 -8.45 -6.67
C THR A 344 0.56 -6.98 -6.61
N ASP A 345 -0.40 -6.10 -6.35
CA ASP A 345 -0.27 -4.65 -6.23
C ASP A 345 -0.21 -4.16 -4.78
N CYS A 346 -0.15 -5.07 -3.81
CA CYS A 346 -0.04 -4.74 -2.40
C CYS A 346 1.24 -3.93 -2.11
N GLN A 347 1.10 -2.79 -1.43
CA GLN A 347 2.21 -1.89 -1.10
C GLN A 347 2.69 -2.03 0.34
N LEU A 348 1.80 -2.43 1.24
CA LEU A 348 2.10 -2.68 2.65
C LEU A 348 1.41 -3.96 3.13
N LEU A 349 2.19 -4.88 3.68
CA LEU A 349 1.71 -6.08 4.35
C LEU A 349 1.80 -5.89 5.86
N VAL A 350 0.64 -5.94 6.52
CA VAL A 350 0.52 -5.80 7.98
C VAL A 350 0.30 -7.17 8.61
N PHE A 351 1.18 -7.56 9.53
CA PHE A 351 0.94 -8.67 10.46
C PHE A 351 0.43 -8.06 11.76
N ASP A 352 -0.88 -8.11 11.96
CA ASP A 352 -1.52 -7.45 13.10
C ASP A 352 -1.59 -8.38 14.32
N ASP A 353 -1.14 -7.87 15.47
CA ASP A 353 -1.16 -8.53 16.78
C ASP A 353 -0.47 -9.92 16.79
N VAL A 354 0.81 -9.96 16.39
CA VAL A 354 1.56 -11.22 16.33
C VAL A 354 1.84 -11.78 17.73
N LYS A 355 1.79 -13.12 17.83
CA LYS A 355 1.98 -13.86 19.08
C LYS A 355 3.44 -13.86 19.56
N LYS A 356 3.66 -14.19 20.85
CA LYS A 356 4.98 -14.21 21.52
C LYS A 356 6.06 -15.01 20.76
N ASN A 357 5.68 -16.08 20.07
CA ASN A 357 6.61 -16.97 19.37
C ASN A 357 6.63 -16.73 17.85
N PHE A 358 6.27 -15.52 17.39
CA PHE A 358 6.33 -15.18 15.98
C PHE A 358 7.77 -15.22 15.48
N SER A 359 8.02 -16.00 14.42
CA SER A 359 9.36 -16.15 13.83
C SER A 359 9.66 -14.99 12.89
N PHE A 360 10.34 -13.97 13.38
CA PHE A 360 10.81 -12.86 12.53
C PHE A 360 11.83 -13.31 11.49
N GLU A 361 12.63 -14.34 11.80
CA GLU A 361 13.61 -14.91 10.88
C GLU A 361 12.95 -15.45 9.60
N SER A 362 11.75 -16.00 9.71
CA SER A 362 10.97 -16.48 8.55
C SER A 362 10.57 -15.38 7.57
N LEU A 363 10.68 -14.10 7.96
CA LEU A 363 10.47 -12.94 7.07
C LEU A 363 11.74 -12.46 6.36
N PHE A 364 12.91 -13.04 6.64
CA PHE A 364 14.18 -12.53 6.10
C PHE A 364 14.21 -12.50 4.58
N SER A 365 13.83 -13.60 3.92
CA SER A 365 13.76 -13.62 2.46
C SER A 365 12.73 -12.63 1.91
N LEU A 366 11.57 -12.51 2.56
CA LEU A 366 10.54 -11.56 2.15
C LEU A 366 11.04 -10.10 2.23
N ILE A 367 11.85 -9.78 3.25
CA ILE A 367 12.44 -8.44 3.44
C ILE A 367 13.56 -8.16 2.43
N THR A 368 14.33 -9.16 2.00
CA THR A 368 15.55 -8.96 1.20
C THR A 368 15.46 -9.43 -0.25
N GLU A 369 14.60 -10.39 -0.56
CA GLU A 369 14.52 -11.03 -1.88
C GLU A 369 13.18 -10.78 -2.56
N GLY A 370 12.09 -10.71 -1.80
CA GLY A 370 10.74 -10.52 -2.28
C GLY A 370 9.76 -11.58 -1.80
N ILE A 371 8.53 -11.53 -2.30
CA ILE A 371 7.42 -12.39 -1.87
C ILE A 371 7.02 -13.37 -2.98
N THR A 372 6.70 -14.60 -2.60
CA THR A 372 6.01 -15.55 -3.47
C THR A 372 4.54 -15.62 -3.06
N LEU A 373 3.66 -15.25 -3.99
CA LEU A 373 2.22 -15.31 -3.84
C LEU A 373 1.71 -16.61 -4.44
N GLU A 374 1.01 -17.40 -3.63
CA GLU A 374 0.43 -18.66 -4.04
C GLU A 374 -1.09 -18.60 -3.84
N TYR A 375 -1.82 -18.84 -4.91
CA TYR A 375 -3.28 -18.88 -4.88
C TYR A 375 -3.77 -20.29 -5.21
N LYS A 376 -4.84 -20.72 -4.56
CA LYS A 376 -5.39 -22.06 -4.79
C LYS A 376 -5.77 -22.27 -6.27
N GLY A 377 -5.16 -23.24 -6.91
CA GLY A 377 -5.44 -23.59 -8.31
C GLY A 377 -4.80 -22.66 -9.35
N GLN A 378 -3.81 -21.86 -8.97
CA GLN A 378 -3.04 -21.00 -9.86
C GLN A 378 -1.53 -21.24 -9.66
N ASP A 379 -0.74 -20.88 -10.66
CA ASP A 379 0.71 -20.89 -10.56
C ASP A 379 1.20 -19.81 -9.60
N ALA A 380 2.27 -20.10 -8.87
CA ALA A 380 2.87 -19.16 -7.94
C ALA A 380 3.48 -17.95 -8.66
N ILE A 381 3.23 -16.75 -8.15
CA ILE A 381 3.78 -15.49 -8.66
C ILE A 381 4.91 -15.04 -7.72
N LYS A 382 6.14 -15.00 -8.22
CA LYS A 382 7.28 -14.48 -7.46
C LYS A 382 7.47 -13.00 -7.79
N LEU A 383 7.23 -12.13 -6.81
CA LEU A 383 7.50 -10.71 -6.92
C LEU A 383 8.90 -10.40 -6.37
N PRO A 384 9.76 -9.70 -7.15
CA PRO A 384 11.07 -9.26 -6.66
C PRO A 384 10.90 -8.21 -5.56
N ILE A 385 11.98 -7.94 -4.81
CA ILE A 385 11.94 -7.01 -3.67
C ILE A 385 11.35 -5.64 -4.03
N GLN A 386 11.65 -5.11 -5.21
CA GLN A 386 11.16 -3.79 -5.66
C GLN A 386 9.62 -3.73 -5.74
N LYS A 387 9.00 -4.84 -6.12
CA LYS A 387 7.54 -4.97 -6.30
C LYS A 387 6.82 -5.62 -5.11
N SER A 388 7.56 -6.12 -4.13
CA SER A 388 7.01 -6.73 -2.92
C SER A 388 6.48 -5.64 -1.96
N PRO A 389 5.51 -5.93 -1.08
CA PRO A 389 5.07 -4.97 -0.08
C PRO A 389 6.16 -4.67 0.96
N LYS A 390 6.12 -3.49 1.58
CA LYS A 390 6.79 -3.24 2.86
C LYS A 390 6.07 -4.00 3.97
N ILE A 391 6.75 -4.21 5.08
CA ILE A 391 6.20 -5.01 6.19
C ILE A 391 6.01 -4.12 7.41
N LEU A 392 4.84 -4.24 8.02
CA LEU A 392 4.54 -3.69 9.32
C LEU A 392 4.04 -4.81 10.24
N ILE A 393 4.54 -4.84 11.45
CA ILE A 393 4.18 -5.82 12.47
C ILE A 393 3.68 -5.06 13.69
N THR A 394 2.52 -5.41 14.20
CA THR A 394 2.07 -4.95 15.51
C THR A 394 2.16 -6.10 16.50
N THR A 395 2.60 -5.81 17.71
CA THR A 395 2.73 -6.82 18.76
C THR A 395 2.72 -6.18 20.14
N ASN A 396 2.41 -6.98 21.13
CA ASN A 396 2.58 -6.64 22.54
C ASN A 396 3.80 -7.38 23.14
N TYR A 397 4.49 -8.17 22.33
CA TYR A 397 5.60 -9.00 22.75
C TYR A 397 6.90 -8.57 22.05
N THR A 398 8.02 -8.85 22.68
CA THR A 398 9.33 -8.62 22.05
C THR A 398 9.53 -9.56 20.88
N VAL A 399 9.71 -9.02 19.69
CA VAL A 399 10.10 -9.79 18.51
C VAL A 399 11.53 -10.30 18.70
N GLY A 400 11.69 -11.64 18.65
CA GLY A 400 12.96 -12.27 18.96
C GLY A 400 13.98 -12.18 17.85
N GLY A 401 15.23 -12.35 18.28
CA GLY A 401 16.41 -12.42 17.44
C GLY A 401 17.43 -11.33 17.77
N VAL A 402 18.69 -11.73 17.90
CA VAL A 402 19.83 -10.86 18.19
C VAL A 402 20.87 -10.99 17.09
N GLY A 403 21.67 -9.95 16.92
CA GLY A 403 22.78 -9.90 15.97
C GLY A 403 22.46 -9.11 14.71
N GLY A 404 23.52 -8.76 13.97
CA GLY A 404 23.46 -7.83 12.84
C GLY A 404 22.49 -8.22 11.72
N SER A 405 22.15 -9.52 11.58
CA SER A 405 21.14 -9.97 10.61
C SER A 405 19.72 -9.53 10.96
N PHE A 406 19.39 -9.46 12.23
CA PHE A 406 18.10 -8.99 12.73
C PHE A 406 18.03 -7.46 12.72
N GLU A 407 19.05 -6.79 13.23
CA GLU A 407 19.10 -5.32 13.39
C GLU A 407 18.99 -4.59 12.05
N ARG A 408 19.64 -5.08 11.01
CA ARG A 408 19.55 -4.47 9.68
C ARG A 408 18.18 -4.61 9.01
N ARG A 409 17.33 -5.58 9.45
CA ARG A 409 16.04 -5.91 8.84
C ARG A 409 14.83 -5.42 9.61
N LYS A 410 15.01 -4.91 10.83
CA LYS A 410 13.91 -4.41 11.66
C LYS A 410 14.12 -2.95 12.06
N PHE A 411 13.02 -2.29 12.31
CA PHE A 411 12.96 -0.97 12.91
C PHE A 411 11.84 -0.98 13.95
N GLU A 412 12.20 -0.95 15.21
CA GLU A 412 11.27 -1.09 16.32
C GLU A 412 10.92 0.28 16.88
N ILE A 413 9.63 0.51 17.14
CA ILE A 413 9.12 1.72 17.83
C ILE A 413 8.09 1.32 18.88
N GLU A 414 7.92 2.19 19.88
CA GLU A 414 6.95 2.00 20.96
C GLU A 414 5.90 3.11 20.92
N MET A 415 4.63 2.69 21.04
CA MET A 415 3.53 3.62 21.23
C MET A 415 3.34 3.88 22.72
N SER A 416 3.20 5.15 23.09
CA SER A 416 2.95 5.53 24.49
C SER A 416 1.61 4.98 24.97
N SER A 417 1.51 4.84 26.29
CA SER A 417 0.28 4.43 26.98
C SER A 417 -0.76 5.57 27.12
N TYR A 418 -0.67 6.61 26.27
CA TYR A 418 -1.63 7.70 26.31
C TYR A 418 -3.07 7.22 26.10
N PHE A 419 -3.28 6.37 25.08
CA PHE A 419 -4.56 5.69 24.88
C PHE A 419 -4.58 4.32 25.57
N SER A 420 -5.74 3.96 26.07
CA SER A 420 -5.99 2.73 26.81
C SER A 420 -7.49 2.39 26.77
N ALA A 421 -7.88 1.27 27.37
CA ALA A 421 -9.29 0.91 27.52
C ALA A 421 -10.12 1.98 28.27
N ASN A 422 -9.50 2.77 29.17
CA ASN A 422 -10.17 3.79 29.97
C ASN A 422 -10.07 5.20 29.35
N ARG A 423 -9.34 5.35 28.26
CA ARG A 423 -9.20 6.60 27.51
C ARG A 423 -8.95 6.26 26.05
N THR A 424 -10.03 6.03 25.34
CA THR A 424 -9.96 5.68 23.92
C THR A 424 -9.73 6.92 23.05
N PRO A 425 -9.27 6.76 21.80
CA PRO A 425 -9.24 7.85 20.83
C PRO A 425 -10.62 8.51 20.64
N LEU A 426 -11.71 7.74 20.67
CA LEU A 426 -13.07 8.27 20.58
C LEU A 426 -13.40 9.20 21.76
N ASP A 427 -13.02 8.83 23.00
CA ASP A 427 -13.23 9.68 24.19
C ASP A 427 -12.44 10.98 24.09
N HIS A 428 -11.26 10.95 23.49
CA HIS A 428 -10.38 12.10 23.37
C HIS A 428 -10.83 13.08 22.28
N PHE A 429 -11.14 12.57 21.08
CA PHE A 429 -11.47 13.39 19.90
C PHE A 429 -12.97 13.66 19.77
N GLY A 430 -13.82 12.92 20.47
CA GLY A 430 -15.28 13.06 20.42
C GLY A 430 -15.94 12.52 19.15
N HIS A 431 -15.17 11.90 18.25
CA HIS A 431 -15.63 11.30 17.00
C HIS A 431 -14.68 10.19 16.54
N LEU A 432 -15.13 9.33 15.62
CA LEU A 432 -14.30 8.30 15.03
C LEU A 432 -13.30 8.91 14.03
N LEU A 433 -12.06 8.48 14.14
CA LEU A 433 -11.03 8.87 13.17
C LEU A 433 -11.34 8.17 11.83
N PHE A 434 -11.23 8.92 10.73
CA PHE A 434 -11.42 8.50 9.34
C PHE A 434 -12.88 8.29 8.90
N ASP A 435 -13.82 8.06 9.82
CA ASP A 435 -15.21 7.76 9.46
C ASP A 435 -16.09 9.04 9.49
N ASP A 436 -15.87 9.92 10.47
CA ASP A 436 -16.67 11.14 10.69
C ASP A 436 -15.97 12.43 10.20
N TRP A 437 -14.96 12.30 9.33
CA TRP A 437 -14.17 13.43 8.88
C TRP A 437 -14.82 14.21 7.75
N SER A 438 -14.77 15.54 7.86
CA SER A 438 -15.14 16.46 6.78
C SER A 438 -14.07 16.46 5.66
N GLU A 439 -14.43 17.00 4.49
CA GLU A 439 -13.49 17.18 3.38
C GLU A 439 -12.26 18.02 3.80
N SER A 440 -12.46 19.04 4.64
CA SER A 440 -11.36 19.86 5.15
C SER A 440 -10.42 19.08 6.06
N GLU A 441 -10.92 18.16 6.90
CA GLU A 441 -10.07 17.31 7.72
C GLU A 441 -9.31 16.28 6.87
N TRP A 442 -9.94 15.73 5.84
CA TRP A 442 -9.24 14.89 4.87
C TRP A 442 -8.10 15.65 4.16
N ALA A 443 -8.32 16.91 3.76
CA ALA A 443 -7.27 17.74 3.15
C ALA A 443 -6.09 17.99 4.14
N ARG A 444 -6.39 18.28 5.41
CA ARG A 444 -5.37 18.41 6.48
C ARG A 444 -4.60 17.12 6.69
N PHE A 445 -5.30 15.99 6.76
CA PHE A 445 -4.70 14.67 6.88
C PHE A 445 -3.75 14.40 5.72
N ASP A 446 -4.20 14.59 4.48
CA ASP A 446 -3.39 14.36 3.28
C ASP A 446 -2.14 15.25 3.27
N SER A 447 -2.28 16.52 3.61
CA SER A 447 -1.17 17.45 3.75
C SER A 447 -0.17 16.98 4.83
N TYR A 448 -0.66 16.51 5.98
CA TYR A 448 0.20 15.97 7.03
C TYR A 448 0.94 14.71 6.58
N MET A 449 0.29 13.79 5.91
CA MET A 449 0.91 12.57 5.38
C MET A 449 1.99 12.88 4.35
N VAL A 450 1.75 13.85 3.46
CA VAL A 450 2.73 14.36 2.49
C VAL A 450 3.93 15.01 3.21
N ASN A 451 3.69 15.80 4.26
CA ASN A 451 4.75 16.36 5.11
C ASN A 451 5.62 15.27 5.76
N CYS A 452 5.01 14.17 6.23
CA CYS A 452 5.74 13.03 6.78
C CYS A 452 6.60 12.36 5.70
N LEU A 453 6.09 12.26 4.48
CA LEU A 453 6.82 11.72 3.33
C LEU A 453 8.03 12.60 2.99
N GLN A 454 7.87 13.92 2.89
CA GLN A 454 8.98 14.87 2.67
C GLN A 454 10.02 14.80 3.80
N TYR A 455 9.55 14.67 5.05
CA TYR A 455 10.44 14.49 6.19
C TYR A 455 11.29 13.22 6.06
N TYR A 456 10.69 12.11 5.64
CA TYR A 456 11.43 10.87 5.38
C TYR A 456 12.39 10.99 4.19
N LEU A 457 11.97 11.59 3.08
CA LEU A 457 12.85 11.81 1.91
C LEU A 457 14.07 12.68 2.24
N THR A 458 13.96 13.53 3.24
CA THR A 458 15.05 14.38 3.72
C THR A 458 15.96 13.68 4.71
N ASN A 459 15.39 12.96 5.69
CA ASN A 459 16.12 12.50 6.87
C ASN A 459 16.30 10.97 6.92
N GLY A 460 15.61 10.22 6.04
CA GLY A 460 15.52 8.77 6.15
C GLY A 460 14.70 8.33 7.37
N LEU A 461 14.88 7.08 7.79
CA LEU A 461 14.32 6.58 9.05
C LEU A 461 15.12 7.15 10.23
N VAL A 462 14.47 7.95 11.04
CA VAL A 462 15.06 8.60 12.24
C VAL A 462 14.92 7.64 13.42
N GLN A 463 16.06 7.14 13.89
CA GLN A 463 16.11 6.27 15.06
C GLN A 463 16.05 7.11 16.34
N ASN A 464 15.28 6.65 17.30
CA ASN A 464 15.32 7.14 18.69
C ASN A 464 15.50 5.96 19.64
N GLU A 465 16.10 6.23 20.79
CA GLU A 465 16.21 5.23 21.85
C GLU A 465 14.87 5.11 22.59
N PHE A 466 14.31 3.91 22.57
CA PHE A 466 13.14 3.56 23.36
C PHE A 466 13.60 2.71 24.55
N ASN A 467 13.59 3.29 25.74
CA ASN A 467 14.10 2.65 26.97
C ASN A 467 13.47 1.27 27.22
N ASN A 468 12.19 1.13 26.91
CA ASN A 468 11.46 -0.10 27.14
C ASN A 468 11.84 -1.23 26.16
N LEU A 469 12.34 -0.93 24.97
CA LEU A 469 12.85 -1.96 24.06
C LEU A 469 14.08 -2.67 24.64
N VAL A 470 14.95 -1.93 25.30
CA VAL A 470 16.13 -2.49 25.99
C VAL A 470 15.67 -3.39 27.14
N VAL A 471 14.74 -2.92 27.96
CA VAL A 471 14.12 -3.71 29.04
C VAL A 471 13.43 -4.97 28.50
N ARG A 472 12.65 -4.87 27.43
CA ARG A 472 11.97 -6.00 26.79
C ARG A 472 12.94 -7.05 26.27
N LYS A 473 14.06 -6.63 25.67
CA LYS A 473 15.11 -7.56 25.22
C LYS A 473 15.70 -8.31 26.41
N PHE A 474 15.99 -7.57 27.49
CA PHE A 474 16.52 -8.17 28.71
C PHE A 474 15.54 -9.18 29.33
N ILE A 475 14.25 -8.83 29.48
CA ILE A 475 13.22 -9.74 30.00
C ILE A 475 13.09 -10.99 29.11
N LYS A 476 13.20 -10.86 27.79
CA LYS A 476 13.12 -12.00 26.88
C LYS A 476 14.33 -12.93 26.99
N GLU A 477 15.52 -12.40 27.20
CA GLU A 477 16.74 -13.18 27.41
C GLU A 477 16.75 -13.87 28.79
N THR A 478 15.99 -13.33 29.75
CA THR A 478 15.93 -13.77 31.13
C THR A 478 14.51 -14.20 31.54
N SER A 479 13.85 -13.41 32.38
CA SER A 479 12.43 -13.45 32.71
C SER A 479 11.98 -12.11 33.31
N PHE A 480 10.65 -11.92 33.40
CA PHE A 480 10.09 -10.74 34.03
C PHE A 480 10.43 -10.68 35.54
N GLU A 481 10.34 -11.82 36.22
CA GLU A 481 10.66 -11.94 37.65
C GLU A 481 12.15 -11.63 37.91
N PHE A 482 13.04 -12.07 37.03
CA PHE A 482 14.46 -11.75 37.15
C PHE A 482 14.74 -10.26 36.94
N TYR A 483 14.01 -9.62 36.01
CA TYR A 483 14.08 -8.17 35.82
C TYR A 483 13.63 -7.40 37.07
N GLU A 484 12.45 -7.71 37.62
CA GLU A 484 11.95 -7.07 38.85
C GLU A 484 12.90 -7.33 40.02
N TRP A 485 13.37 -8.55 40.19
CA TRP A 485 14.32 -8.92 41.22
C TRP A 485 15.64 -8.14 41.16
N THR A 486 16.18 -7.95 39.95
CA THR A 486 17.41 -7.13 39.79
C THR A 486 17.17 -5.65 40.03
N LYS A 487 15.95 -5.16 39.73
CA LYS A 487 15.54 -3.77 39.96
C LYS A 487 15.42 -3.45 41.48
N ASP A 488 15.05 -4.43 42.28
CA ASP A 488 14.98 -4.31 43.74
C ASP A 488 16.36 -4.37 44.43
N GLY A 489 17.44 -4.35 43.64
CA GLY A 489 18.81 -4.26 44.17
C GLY A 489 19.41 -5.58 44.63
N ALA A 490 18.88 -6.70 44.15
CA ALA A 490 19.35 -8.04 44.48
C ALA A 490 20.81 -8.34 44.09
N ILE A 491 21.36 -7.56 43.12
CA ILE A 491 22.75 -7.68 42.64
C ILE A 491 23.49 -6.38 42.98
N ILE A 492 24.51 -6.51 43.86
CA ILE A 492 25.36 -5.40 44.23
C ILE A 492 26.49 -5.27 43.20
N HIS A 493 26.66 -4.09 42.64
CA HIS A 493 27.70 -3.81 41.66
C HIS A 493 29.08 -3.57 42.32
N ASN A 494 30.15 -3.88 41.59
CA ASN A 494 31.55 -3.74 41.99
C ASN A 494 31.93 -4.62 43.19
N GLU A 495 31.16 -5.65 43.51
CA GLU A 495 31.45 -6.61 44.56
C GLU A 495 31.46 -8.06 44.04
N ARG A 496 32.26 -8.89 44.71
CA ARG A 496 32.27 -10.33 44.42
C ARG A 496 31.11 -11.01 45.12
N ILE A 497 30.26 -11.62 44.36
CA ILE A 497 29.05 -12.35 44.83
C ILE A 497 29.24 -13.84 44.59
N ASN A 498 28.94 -14.65 45.61
CA ASN A 498 28.96 -16.11 45.49
C ASN A 498 27.84 -16.58 44.56
N LYS A 499 28.22 -17.36 43.53
CA LYS A 499 27.28 -17.87 42.48
C LYS A 499 26.19 -18.81 43.03
N THR A 500 26.52 -19.64 44.02
CA THR A 500 25.55 -20.55 44.61
C THR A 500 24.53 -19.79 45.42
N THR A 501 25.00 -18.87 46.30
CA THR A 501 24.15 -18.07 47.14
C THR A 501 23.16 -17.23 46.35
N ILE A 502 23.63 -16.53 45.30
CA ILE A 502 22.77 -15.66 44.48
C ILE A 502 21.72 -16.46 43.70
N PHE A 503 22.08 -17.66 43.22
CA PHE A 503 21.16 -18.58 42.57
C PHE A 503 20.09 -19.08 43.53
N GLU A 504 20.51 -19.46 44.74
CA GLU A 504 19.59 -19.91 45.80
C GLU A 504 18.65 -18.79 46.24
N ASN A 505 19.14 -17.57 46.41
CA ASN A 505 18.32 -16.40 46.74
C ASN A 505 17.20 -16.23 45.72
N PHE A 506 17.52 -16.18 44.44
CA PHE A 506 16.54 -16.03 43.38
C PHE A 506 15.54 -17.22 43.37
N THR A 507 16.03 -18.43 43.41
CA THR A 507 15.14 -19.61 43.32
C THR A 507 14.34 -19.86 44.59
N ASN A 508 14.75 -19.38 45.76
CA ASN A 508 13.97 -19.43 46.99
C ASN A 508 12.82 -18.42 46.97
N GLU A 509 13.03 -17.27 46.40
CA GLU A 509 12.01 -16.22 46.23
C GLU A 509 11.02 -16.68 45.13
N TYR A 510 11.52 -17.17 44.00
CA TYR A 510 10.71 -17.63 42.86
C TYR A 510 10.80 -19.15 42.69
N GLN A 511 10.06 -19.88 43.52
CA GLN A 511 10.19 -21.34 43.66
C GLN A 511 9.91 -22.15 42.38
N ASP A 512 9.10 -21.63 41.45
CA ASP A 512 8.82 -22.28 40.18
C ASP A 512 10.06 -22.44 39.30
N TYR A 513 11.06 -21.59 39.48
CA TYR A 513 12.33 -21.65 38.76
C TYR A 513 13.22 -22.80 39.23
N LYS A 514 13.06 -23.32 40.44
CA LYS A 514 13.79 -24.52 40.93
C LYS A 514 13.61 -25.73 40.03
N LYS A 515 12.47 -25.85 39.34
CA LYS A 515 12.12 -27.01 38.52
C LYS A 515 12.91 -27.10 37.20
N TRP A 516 13.37 -25.96 36.67
CA TRP A 516 13.91 -25.93 35.31
C TRP A 516 15.11 -24.97 35.09
N LEU A 517 15.36 -24.03 36.01
CA LEU A 517 16.48 -23.10 35.88
C LEU A 517 17.76 -23.80 36.34
N THR A 518 18.75 -23.84 35.46
CA THR A 518 20.06 -24.41 35.78
C THR A 518 21.08 -23.30 36.06
N ASN A 519 22.13 -23.59 36.82
CA ASN A 519 23.23 -22.68 37.07
C ASN A 519 23.86 -22.12 35.76
N LYS A 520 23.93 -22.97 34.73
CA LYS A 520 24.43 -22.55 33.40
C LYS A 520 23.52 -21.52 32.74
N LYS A 521 22.20 -21.69 32.85
CA LYS A 521 21.22 -20.74 32.30
C LYS A 521 21.19 -19.46 33.13
N PHE A 522 21.24 -19.57 34.44
CA PHE A 522 21.28 -18.42 35.34
C PHE A 522 22.54 -17.56 35.12
N LYS A 523 23.71 -18.18 34.89
CA LYS A 523 24.92 -17.46 34.47
C LYS A 523 24.68 -16.59 33.24
N LYS A 524 24.01 -17.15 32.21
CA LYS A 524 23.67 -16.35 31.00
C LYS A 524 22.75 -15.17 31.33
N TRP A 525 21.87 -15.32 32.31
CA TRP A 525 21.02 -14.24 32.79
C TRP A 525 21.82 -13.13 33.46
N LEU A 526 22.81 -13.49 34.29
CA LEU A 526 23.73 -12.52 34.88
C LEU A 526 24.61 -11.80 33.86
N GLU A 527 25.08 -12.52 32.83
CA GLU A 527 25.79 -11.92 31.68
C GLU A 527 24.89 -10.96 30.88
N SER A 528 23.61 -11.31 30.72
CA SER A 528 22.62 -10.42 30.08
C SER A 528 22.32 -9.20 30.93
N TYR A 529 22.26 -9.36 32.26
CA TYR A 529 22.07 -8.24 33.18
C TYR A 529 23.25 -7.27 33.15
N ALA A 530 24.49 -7.78 33.13
CA ALA A 530 25.68 -6.92 33.01
C ALA A 530 25.62 -6.06 31.72
N ARG A 531 25.26 -6.68 30.57
CA ARG A 531 25.06 -5.92 29.31
C ARG A 531 23.90 -4.93 29.43
N PHE A 532 22.82 -5.27 30.13
CA PHE A 532 21.65 -4.41 30.32
C PHE A 532 21.96 -3.15 31.10
N VAL A 533 22.83 -3.25 32.13
CA VAL A 533 23.27 -2.12 32.93
C VAL A 533 24.56 -1.44 32.41
N ASP A 534 25.05 -1.87 31.25
CA ASP A 534 26.29 -1.41 30.61
C ASP A 534 27.54 -1.57 31.49
N HIS A 535 27.64 -2.75 32.11
CA HIS A 535 28.76 -3.15 32.98
C HIS A 535 29.43 -4.39 32.43
N ASP A 536 30.64 -4.67 32.95
CA ASP A 536 31.40 -5.88 32.62
C ASP A 536 31.05 -7.02 33.59
N TYR A 537 30.89 -8.24 33.05
CA TYR A 537 30.72 -9.45 33.84
C TYR A 537 32.07 -10.14 34.01
N ASN A 538 32.53 -10.26 35.28
CA ASN A 538 33.73 -10.98 35.65
C ASN A 538 33.40 -12.20 36.51
N GLU A 539 34.15 -13.28 36.41
CA GLU A 539 33.98 -14.46 37.23
C GLU A 539 35.30 -15.11 37.59
N GLY A 540 35.30 -15.83 38.71
CA GLY A 540 36.48 -16.56 39.16
C GLY A 540 36.18 -17.59 40.25
N LYS A 541 37.26 -18.17 40.80
CA LYS A 541 37.22 -19.10 41.88
C LYS A 541 38.22 -18.66 42.97
N SER A 542 37.78 -18.64 44.22
CA SER A 542 38.62 -18.30 45.39
C SER A 542 38.18 -19.19 46.56
N HIS A 543 39.11 -19.79 47.29
CA HIS A 543 38.84 -20.64 48.48
C HIS A 543 37.77 -21.70 48.26
N HIS A 544 37.79 -22.39 47.11
CA HIS A 544 36.79 -23.37 46.67
C HIS A 544 35.43 -22.84 46.28
N GLU A 545 35.15 -21.53 46.41
CA GLU A 545 33.91 -20.90 46.02
C GLU A 545 34.01 -20.24 44.63
N ARG A 546 32.92 -20.33 43.85
CA ARG A 546 32.79 -19.61 42.59
C ARG A 546 32.09 -18.28 42.81
N TRP A 547 32.68 -17.23 42.35
CA TRP A 547 32.15 -15.87 42.41
C TRP A 547 31.96 -15.26 41.04
N PHE A 548 31.15 -14.21 40.98
CA PHE A 548 31.08 -13.26 39.87
C PHE A 548 31.03 -11.84 40.44
N SER A 549 31.35 -10.86 39.58
CA SER A 549 31.10 -9.44 39.83
C SER A 549 30.56 -8.77 38.57
N ILE A 550 29.82 -7.70 38.78
CA ILE A 550 29.30 -6.83 37.72
C ILE A 550 29.89 -5.46 37.99
N ASP A 551 30.90 -5.13 37.18
CA ASP A 551 31.77 -4.02 37.43
C ASP A 551 31.55 -2.89 36.40
N LEU A 552 31.67 -1.63 36.84
CA LEU A 552 31.61 -0.48 35.93
C LEU A 552 32.69 -0.63 34.86
N LYS A 553 32.30 -0.44 33.59
CA LYS A 553 33.27 -0.38 32.50
C LYS A 553 34.26 0.73 32.74
N LEU A 554 35.53 0.40 32.80
CA LEU A 554 36.60 1.39 32.80
C LEU A 554 36.59 2.05 31.40
N THR A 555 36.13 3.31 31.35
CA THR A 555 36.33 4.14 30.15
C THR A 555 37.85 4.29 29.97
N GLU A 556 38.42 3.70 28.94
CA GLU A 556 39.77 4.04 28.50
C GLU A 556 39.79 5.56 28.30
N ALA A 557 40.62 6.25 29.03
CA ALA A 557 40.84 7.66 28.82
C ALA A 557 41.31 7.85 27.36
N PRO A 558 40.74 8.80 26.62
CA PRO A 558 41.22 9.07 25.26
C PRO A 558 42.66 9.61 25.40
N PHE A 559 43.66 8.83 24.91
CA PHE A 559 45.04 9.26 24.71
C PHE A 559 45.11 10.22 23.52
#